data_5fb83a8db30d349249cea173ea8242ce
#
_entry.id   5fb83a8db30d349249cea173ea8242ce
#
_cell.length_a   1.000
_cell.length_b   1.000
_cell.length_c   1.000
_cell.angle_alpha   90.00
_cell.angle_beta   90.00
_cell.angle_gamma   90.00
#
_symmetry.space_group_name_H-M   'P 1'
#
loop_
_entity.id
_entity.type
_entity.pdbx_description
1 polymer ?
#
loop_
_entity_poly.entity_id
_entity_poly.type
_entity_poly.pdbx_seq_one_letter_code
_entity_poly.pdbx_strand_id
1 'polypeptide(L)'
;QRQIQTQPRVGFGSGVIISKDGYIVTNNHVVEGADEITVKLNDERELKGRVIGTDPDTDLALLKIEGDDFPTIPVGDSDALKVGEWVLAVGNPFNLNSTVTAGIVSAKARSIGTTAANGQAASIQSFIQTDAAINSGNSGGALVNAAGELVGINAMLYSPTGAYSGYGFAIPTNLMTKVVSDLKVYGTVQRALLGIKGGDFTTDLQMDDEVVKEMEKRMEDLGVKDGILVAQVLSLIHISE
;
A
#
# COMPACT_ATOMS: atom_id res chain seq x y z
N GLN A 1 40.59 -12.47 17.06
CA GLN A 1 39.23 -12.01 16.82
C GLN A 1 39.19 -11.50 15.37
N ARG A 2 38.50 -12.24 14.46
CA ARG A 2 38.21 -11.77 13.10
C ARG A 2 37.10 -10.73 13.21
N GLN A 3 37.42 -9.48 12.93
CA GLN A 3 36.42 -8.46 12.64
C GLN A 3 35.73 -8.83 11.32
N ILE A 4 34.46 -9.20 11.39
CA ILE A 4 33.64 -9.34 10.20
C ILE A 4 33.32 -7.93 9.75
N GLN A 5 34.00 -7.42 8.74
CA GLN A 5 33.62 -6.20 8.04
C GLN A 5 32.37 -6.53 7.22
N THR A 6 31.19 -6.20 7.75
CA THR A 6 29.96 -6.18 6.97
C THR A 6 30.05 -5.04 5.97
N GLN A 7 30.07 -5.37 4.69
CA GLN A 7 29.95 -4.33 3.65
C GLN A 7 28.59 -3.68 3.75
N PRO A 8 28.50 -2.34 3.64
CA PRO A 8 27.21 -1.65 3.65
C PRO A 8 26.33 -2.17 2.49
N ARG A 9 25.08 -2.53 2.81
CA ARG A 9 24.08 -2.89 1.81
C ARG A 9 23.41 -1.59 1.37
N VAL A 10 23.39 -1.35 0.06
CA VAL A 10 22.69 -0.21 -0.53
C VAL A 10 21.40 -0.72 -1.16
N GLY A 11 20.26 -0.18 -0.72
CA GLY A 11 18.93 -0.39 -1.31
C GLY A 11 18.51 0.85 -2.11
N PHE A 12 17.64 0.66 -3.08
CA PHE A 12 17.08 1.74 -3.88
C PHE A 12 15.55 1.62 -3.93
N GLY A 13 14.88 2.75 -3.99
CA GLY A 13 13.44 2.84 -4.14
C GLY A 13 13.04 4.24 -4.58
N SER A 14 11.76 4.45 -4.75
CA SER A 14 11.19 5.75 -5.09
C SER A 14 10.37 6.30 -3.93
N GLY A 15 10.04 7.58 -4.01
CA GLY A 15 9.15 8.25 -3.08
C GLY A 15 8.38 9.38 -3.76
N VAL A 16 7.32 9.83 -3.13
CA VAL A 16 6.45 10.90 -3.61
C VAL A 16 6.44 12.04 -2.62
N ILE A 17 6.86 13.24 -3.04
CA ILE A 17 6.76 14.45 -2.21
C ILE A 17 5.30 14.89 -2.18
N ILE A 18 4.71 14.87 -0.98
CA ILE A 18 3.29 15.17 -0.77
C ILE A 18 3.02 16.54 -0.14
N SER A 19 4.06 17.22 0.32
CA SER A 19 3.92 18.56 0.89
C SER A 19 5.13 19.44 0.62
N LYS A 20 4.89 20.75 0.52
CA LYS A 20 5.93 21.75 0.22
C LYS A 20 7.04 21.83 1.25
N ASP A 21 6.76 21.44 2.49
CA ASP A 21 7.71 21.39 3.59
C ASP A 21 8.54 20.10 3.62
N GLY A 22 8.40 19.19 2.62
CA GLY A 22 9.28 18.06 2.42
C GLY A 22 8.86 16.74 3.06
N TYR A 23 7.55 16.51 3.28
CA TYR A 23 7.07 15.16 3.58
C TYR A 23 7.03 14.31 2.31
N ILE A 24 7.54 13.08 2.44
CA ILE A 24 7.64 12.09 1.36
C ILE A 24 6.98 10.80 1.80
N VAL A 25 6.14 10.24 0.95
CA VAL A 25 5.59 8.89 1.12
C VAL A 25 6.40 7.91 0.26
N THR A 26 6.70 6.77 0.83
CA THR A 26 7.32 5.62 0.16
C THR A 26 6.79 4.32 0.76
N ASN A 27 7.28 3.16 0.32
CA ASN A 27 6.94 1.90 0.97
C ASN A 27 7.80 1.64 2.23
N ASN A 28 7.22 0.90 3.19
CA ASN A 28 7.95 0.48 4.38
C ASN A 28 9.17 -0.39 4.01
N HIS A 29 9.01 -1.36 3.12
CA HIS A 29 10.10 -2.25 2.72
C HIS A 29 11.27 -1.51 2.03
N VAL A 30 11.07 -0.30 1.50
CA VAL A 30 12.14 0.53 0.91
C VAL A 30 13.07 1.10 1.98
N VAL A 31 12.54 1.40 3.17
CA VAL A 31 13.29 2.06 4.25
C VAL A 31 13.59 1.14 5.44
N GLU A 32 13.02 -0.05 5.45
CA GLU A 32 13.17 -1.02 6.53
C GLU A 32 14.64 -1.42 6.70
N GLY A 33 15.14 -1.30 7.93
CA GLY A 33 16.52 -1.66 8.28
C GLY A 33 17.59 -0.72 7.71
N ALA A 34 17.19 0.44 7.15
CA ALA A 34 18.14 1.44 6.69
C ALA A 34 18.71 2.26 7.85
N ASP A 35 20.03 2.30 7.99
CA ASP A 35 20.73 3.14 8.97
C ASP A 35 20.73 4.62 8.52
N GLU A 36 20.78 4.87 7.23
CA GLU A 36 20.79 6.20 6.63
C GLU A 36 19.97 6.20 5.32
N ILE A 37 19.19 7.27 5.14
CA ILE A 37 18.38 7.48 3.94
C ILE A 37 18.83 8.76 3.26
N THR A 38 19.22 8.66 1.99
CA THR A 38 19.51 9.79 1.13
C THR A 38 18.40 9.90 0.08
N VAL A 39 17.79 11.07 0.00
CA VAL A 39 16.78 11.40 -0.99
C VAL A 39 17.44 12.22 -2.09
N LYS A 40 17.45 11.67 -3.30
CA LYS A 40 17.93 12.38 -4.49
C LYS A 40 16.74 12.94 -5.26
N LEU A 41 16.74 14.24 -5.49
CA LEU A 41 15.71 14.95 -6.24
C LEU A 41 16.03 14.98 -7.74
N ASN A 42 15.04 15.32 -8.57
CA ASN A 42 15.23 15.45 -10.02
C ASN A 42 16.22 16.58 -10.42
N ASP A 43 16.42 17.55 -9.57
CA ASP A 43 17.38 18.63 -9.75
C ASP A 43 18.80 18.29 -9.22
N GLU A 44 19.06 16.99 -9.02
CA GLU A 44 20.33 16.41 -8.54
C GLU A 44 20.68 16.74 -7.08
N ARG A 45 19.87 17.49 -6.33
CA ARG A 45 20.08 17.69 -4.90
C ARG A 45 19.95 16.38 -4.14
N GLU A 46 20.89 16.14 -3.25
CA GLU A 46 20.84 15.03 -2.30
C GLU A 46 20.55 15.59 -0.90
N LEU A 47 19.50 15.08 -0.29
CA LEU A 47 19.04 15.52 1.02
C LEU A 47 18.94 14.32 1.96
N LYS A 48 19.27 14.54 3.23
CA LYS A 48 19.10 13.51 4.25
C LYS A 48 17.61 13.34 4.57
N GLY A 49 17.14 12.10 4.41
CA GLY A 49 15.78 11.71 4.79
C GLY A 49 15.73 11.22 6.25
N ARG A 50 14.71 11.66 6.98
CA ARG A 50 14.41 11.17 8.33
C ARG A 50 13.08 10.44 8.32
N VAL A 51 13.04 9.23 8.84
CA VAL A 51 11.79 8.47 9.03
C VAL A 51 10.96 9.14 10.12
N ILE A 52 9.73 9.49 9.80
CA ILE A 52 8.72 10.01 10.74
C ILE A 52 7.97 8.86 11.38
N GLY A 53 7.61 7.86 10.58
CA GLY A 53 6.98 6.63 11.02
C GLY A 53 6.80 5.67 9.86
N THR A 54 6.54 4.43 10.21
CA THR A 54 6.32 3.33 9.26
C THR A 54 5.07 2.56 9.63
N ASP A 55 4.47 1.94 8.64
CA ASP A 55 3.34 1.05 8.78
C ASP A 55 3.56 -0.23 7.95
N PRO A 56 4.08 -1.28 8.58
CA PRO A 56 4.31 -2.56 7.91
C PRO A 56 3.03 -3.22 7.37
N ASP A 57 1.89 -2.98 8.02
CA ASP A 57 0.61 -3.61 7.62
C ASP A 57 0.10 -3.11 6.27
N THR A 58 0.33 -1.84 5.94
CA THR A 58 -0.01 -1.25 4.65
C THR A 58 1.19 -1.10 3.73
N ASP A 59 2.39 -1.45 4.19
CA ASP A 59 3.66 -1.24 3.49
C ASP A 59 3.90 0.24 3.12
N LEU A 60 3.58 1.17 4.03
CA LEU A 60 3.82 2.60 3.87
C LEU A 60 4.83 3.13 4.88
N ALA A 61 5.59 4.14 4.45
CA ALA A 61 6.48 4.91 5.30
C ALA A 61 6.36 6.40 4.99
N LEU A 62 6.49 7.22 6.02
CA LEU A 62 6.54 8.67 5.94
C LEU A 62 7.93 9.15 6.28
N LEU A 63 8.54 9.88 5.34
CA LEU A 63 9.85 10.52 5.52
C LEU A 63 9.69 12.03 5.57
N LYS A 64 10.73 12.69 6.09
CA LYS A 64 10.88 14.14 6.08
C LYS A 64 12.29 14.50 5.58
N ILE A 65 12.34 15.42 4.64
CA ILE A 65 13.57 16.13 4.22
C ILE A 65 13.48 17.57 4.65
N GLU A 66 14.64 18.20 4.95
CA GLU A 66 14.70 19.60 5.34
C GLU A 66 14.71 20.49 4.11
N GLY A 67 13.93 21.57 4.18
CA GLY A 67 13.77 22.57 3.13
C GLY A 67 12.32 23.00 2.97
N ASP A 68 12.10 23.94 2.07
CA ASP A 68 10.79 24.54 1.80
C ASP A 68 10.55 24.62 0.29
N ASP A 69 9.29 24.77 -0.07
CA ASP A 69 8.80 24.98 -1.43
C ASP A 69 9.15 23.85 -2.42
N PHE A 70 9.13 22.62 -1.93
CA PHE A 70 9.26 21.46 -2.79
C PHE A 70 8.07 21.32 -3.73
N PRO A 71 8.29 20.89 -4.99
CA PRO A 71 7.19 20.57 -5.90
C PRO A 71 6.40 19.39 -5.38
N THR A 72 5.07 19.51 -5.37
CA THR A 72 4.16 18.48 -4.89
C THR A 72 3.21 18.04 -5.99
N ILE A 73 2.74 16.79 -5.89
CA ILE A 73 1.71 16.27 -6.77
C ILE A 73 0.32 16.47 -6.14
N PRO A 74 -0.72 16.83 -6.89
CA PRO A 74 -2.09 16.80 -6.41
C PRO A 74 -2.51 15.39 -6.02
N VAL A 75 -3.16 15.24 -4.87
CA VAL A 75 -3.69 13.95 -4.42
C VAL A 75 -5.11 13.78 -4.93
N GLY A 76 -5.32 12.76 -5.76
CA GLY A 76 -6.61 12.40 -6.31
C GLY A 76 -7.37 11.41 -5.43
N ASP A 77 -8.64 11.20 -5.74
CA ASP A 77 -9.53 10.26 -5.08
C ASP A 77 -9.41 8.87 -5.72
N SER A 78 -8.77 7.95 -5.01
CA SER A 78 -8.62 6.55 -5.47
C SER A 78 -9.94 5.77 -5.50
N ASP A 79 -10.97 6.20 -4.73
CA ASP A 79 -12.26 5.53 -4.74
C ASP A 79 -13.07 5.88 -6.00
N ALA A 80 -12.84 7.06 -6.57
CA ALA A 80 -13.46 7.52 -7.81
C ALA A 80 -12.91 6.81 -9.06
N LEU A 81 -11.70 6.19 -9.00
CA LEU A 81 -11.11 5.44 -10.12
C LEU A 81 -12.03 4.32 -10.59
N LYS A 82 -12.05 4.11 -11.90
CA LYS A 82 -12.80 3.01 -12.55
C LYS A 82 -11.85 2.04 -13.25
N VAL A 83 -12.24 0.78 -13.26
CA VAL A 83 -11.56 -0.24 -14.07
C VAL A 83 -11.57 0.18 -15.55
N GLY A 84 -10.42 0.07 -16.22
CA GLY A 84 -10.21 0.51 -17.59
C GLY A 84 -9.66 1.94 -17.72
N GLU A 85 -9.59 2.74 -16.66
CA GLU A 85 -8.98 4.08 -16.71
C GLU A 85 -7.47 3.99 -16.86
N TRP A 86 -6.90 4.90 -17.64
CA TRP A 86 -5.45 5.00 -17.82
C TRP A 86 -4.75 5.47 -16.58
N VAL A 87 -3.63 4.81 -16.26
CA VAL A 87 -2.73 5.18 -15.18
C VAL A 87 -1.28 5.08 -15.63
N LEU A 88 -0.43 5.88 -14.99
CA LEU A 88 1.02 5.86 -15.18
C LEU A 88 1.70 5.52 -13.85
N ALA A 89 2.57 4.52 -13.87
CA ALA A 89 3.43 4.23 -12.74
C ALA A 89 4.78 4.95 -12.94
N VAL A 90 5.10 5.83 -12.00
CA VAL A 90 6.28 6.70 -12.03
C VAL A 90 7.23 6.31 -10.92
N GLY A 91 8.51 6.26 -11.20
CA GLY A 91 9.56 6.02 -10.21
C GLY A 91 10.92 6.47 -10.72
N ASN A 92 11.92 6.37 -9.85
CA ASN A 92 13.31 6.70 -10.18
C ASN A 92 14.23 5.51 -9.84
N PRO A 93 14.17 4.43 -10.63
CA PRO A 93 14.99 3.24 -10.37
C PRO A 93 16.48 3.52 -10.56
N PHE A 94 17.31 2.98 -9.67
CA PHE A 94 18.78 2.91 -9.81
C PHE A 94 19.48 4.25 -9.99
N ASN A 95 18.93 5.34 -9.47
CA ASN A 95 19.51 6.68 -9.64
C ASN A 95 19.64 7.11 -11.13
N LEU A 96 18.87 6.45 -11.99
CA LEU A 96 18.68 6.83 -13.39
C LEU A 96 17.60 7.90 -13.47
N ASN A 97 17.41 8.51 -14.63
CA ASN A 97 16.31 9.46 -14.86
C ASN A 97 14.94 8.78 -14.58
N SER A 98 13.97 9.58 -14.14
CA SER A 98 12.61 9.11 -13.86
C SER A 98 12.09 8.18 -14.95
N THR A 99 11.59 7.02 -14.53
CA THR A 99 11.01 6.01 -15.42
C THR A 99 9.49 6.06 -15.28
N VAL A 100 8.81 6.00 -16.41
CA VAL A 100 7.34 6.00 -16.47
C VAL A 100 6.90 4.77 -17.26
N THR A 101 5.96 4.02 -16.71
CA THR A 101 5.26 2.95 -17.41
C THR A 101 3.77 3.27 -17.44
N ALA A 102 3.08 2.87 -18.52
CA ALA A 102 1.67 3.13 -18.72
C ALA A 102 0.86 1.83 -18.72
N GLY A 103 -0.34 1.91 -18.22
CA GLY A 103 -1.32 0.84 -18.21
C GLY A 103 -2.70 1.34 -17.83
N ILE A 104 -3.56 0.43 -17.41
CA ILE A 104 -4.92 0.74 -16.96
C ILE A 104 -5.15 0.23 -15.54
N VAL A 105 -6.19 0.70 -14.90
CA VAL A 105 -6.75 0.06 -13.69
C VAL A 105 -7.36 -1.27 -14.10
N SER A 106 -6.73 -2.37 -13.74
CA SER A 106 -7.20 -3.73 -14.08
C SER A 106 -8.25 -4.24 -13.08
N ALA A 107 -8.11 -3.87 -11.81
CA ALA A 107 -9.06 -4.18 -10.74
C ALA A 107 -8.87 -3.24 -9.55
N LYS A 108 -9.83 -3.24 -8.61
CA LYS A 108 -9.76 -2.51 -7.34
C LYS A 108 -10.01 -3.47 -6.18
N ALA A 109 -9.65 -3.02 -4.98
CA ALA A 109 -9.86 -3.75 -3.72
C ALA A 109 -9.27 -5.18 -3.74
N ARG A 110 -8.11 -5.37 -4.39
CA ARG A 110 -7.44 -6.67 -4.45
C ARG A 110 -6.70 -6.96 -3.15
N SER A 111 -6.96 -8.17 -2.62
CA SER A 111 -6.14 -8.81 -1.61
C SER A 111 -5.35 -9.95 -2.27
N ILE A 112 -4.05 -10.01 -2.03
CA ILE A 112 -3.17 -11.00 -2.64
C ILE A 112 -2.75 -12.10 -1.67
N GLY A 113 -3.40 -12.17 -0.50
CA GLY A 113 -3.29 -13.29 0.43
C GLY A 113 -1.89 -13.50 1.01
N THR A 114 -1.10 -12.46 1.16
CA THR A 114 0.18 -12.59 1.88
C THR A 114 -0.13 -12.81 3.37
N THR A 115 0.16 -14.02 3.85
CA THR A 115 0.21 -14.30 5.27
C THR A 115 1.55 -13.83 5.82
N ALA A 116 1.55 -13.17 6.97
CA ALA A 116 2.78 -12.91 7.70
C ALA A 116 3.49 -14.22 8.04
N ALA A 117 4.81 -14.14 8.26
CA ALA A 117 5.65 -15.31 8.61
C ALA A 117 5.18 -16.09 9.86
N ASN A 118 4.28 -15.51 10.66
CA ASN A 118 3.65 -16.11 11.83
C ASN A 118 2.27 -16.75 11.55
N GLY A 119 1.84 -16.82 10.28
CA GLY A 119 0.57 -17.43 9.87
C GLY A 119 -0.67 -16.56 10.14
N GLN A 120 -0.51 -15.32 10.58
CA GLN A 120 -1.61 -14.36 10.73
C GLN A 120 -1.83 -13.61 9.42
N ALA A 121 -3.09 -13.31 9.09
CA ALA A 121 -3.42 -12.39 8.00
C ALA A 121 -2.94 -11.00 8.40
N ALA A 122 -1.78 -10.60 7.89
CA ALA A 122 -0.99 -9.54 8.50
C ALA A 122 -1.03 -8.24 7.71
N SER A 123 -1.82 -8.10 6.67
CA SER A 123 -1.83 -6.85 5.92
C SER A 123 -3.23 -6.39 5.58
N ILE A 124 -3.47 -5.11 5.79
CA ILE A 124 -4.67 -4.44 5.26
C ILE A 124 -4.46 -4.26 3.76
N GLN A 125 -5.04 -5.17 3.00
CA GLN A 125 -4.87 -5.20 1.55
C GLN A 125 -6.14 -4.73 0.86
N SER A 126 -6.03 -3.63 0.13
CA SER A 126 -7.08 -3.10 -0.74
C SER A 126 -6.44 -2.46 -1.96
N PHE A 127 -5.61 -3.24 -2.67
CA PHE A 127 -4.78 -2.71 -3.74
C PHE A 127 -5.57 -2.32 -4.99
N ILE A 128 -5.06 -1.29 -5.69
CA ILE A 128 -5.35 -1.04 -7.10
C ILE A 128 -4.44 -1.99 -7.89
N GLN A 129 -5.03 -2.83 -8.73
CA GLN A 129 -4.29 -3.65 -9.69
C GLN A 129 -4.18 -2.90 -11.01
N THR A 130 -3.00 -2.95 -11.62
CA THR A 130 -2.71 -2.34 -12.93
C THR A 130 -1.81 -3.26 -13.77
N ASP A 131 -1.87 -3.12 -15.08
CA ASP A 131 -0.94 -3.72 -16.02
C ASP A 131 0.21 -2.76 -16.40
N ALA A 132 0.25 -1.54 -15.84
CA ALA A 132 1.46 -0.73 -15.86
C ALA A 132 2.59 -1.49 -15.15
N ALA A 133 3.76 -1.58 -15.79
CA ALA A 133 4.86 -2.38 -15.26
C ALA A 133 5.40 -1.77 -13.95
N ILE A 134 5.25 -2.50 -12.85
CA ILE A 134 5.83 -2.18 -11.55
C ILE A 134 6.98 -3.15 -11.31
N ASN A 135 8.20 -2.63 -11.08
CA ASN A 135 9.43 -3.38 -10.87
C ASN A 135 10.22 -2.78 -9.71
N SER A 136 11.28 -3.48 -9.29
CA SER A 136 12.25 -2.95 -8.34
C SER A 136 12.74 -1.58 -8.80
N GLY A 137 12.58 -0.58 -7.94
CA GLY A 137 13.01 0.80 -8.19
C GLY A 137 11.86 1.79 -8.42
N ASN A 138 10.70 1.39 -8.96
CA ASN A 138 9.52 2.26 -8.96
C ASN A 138 8.57 2.01 -7.76
N SER A 139 8.88 1.01 -6.91
CA SER A 139 8.23 0.83 -5.60
C SER A 139 8.39 2.08 -4.72
N GLY A 140 7.32 2.50 -4.08
CA GLY A 140 7.23 3.76 -3.34
C GLY A 140 6.98 4.98 -4.20
N GLY A 141 7.08 4.88 -5.52
CA GLY A 141 6.76 5.92 -6.48
C GLY A 141 5.25 6.09 -6.70
N ALA A 142 4.91 7.04 -7.57
CA ALA A 142 3.53 7.44 -7.82
C ALA A 142 2.83 6.53 -8.83
N LEU A 143 1.57 6.17 -8.55
CA LEU A 143 0.60 5.82 -9.57
C LEU A 143 -0.28 7.07 -9.81
N VAL A 144 -0.32 7.57 -11.04
CA VAL A 144 -1.07 8.78 -11.38
C VAL A 144 -2.14 8.49 -12.43
N ASN A 145 -3.24 9.23 -12.36
CA ASN A 145 -4.30 9.18 -13.37
C ASN A 145 -3.97 10.06 -14.59
N ALA A 146 -4.85 10.08 -15.58
CA ALA A 146 -4.69 10.89 -16.79
C ALA A 146 -4.74 12.42 -16.53
N ALA A 147 -5.25 12.86 -15.40
CA ALA A 147 -5.22 14.26 -14.98
C ALA A 147 -3.91 14.66 -14.28
N GLY A 148 -2.99 13.72 -14.05
CA GLY A 148 -1.74 13.94 -13.33
C GLY A 148 -1.89 13.96 -11.82
N GLU A 149 -2.99 13.43 -11.29
CA GLU A 149 -3.23 13.32 -9.85
C GLU A 149 -2.70 11.99 -9.31
N LEU A 150 -2.13 12.03 -8.11
CA LEU A 150 -1.71 10.83 -7.39
C LEU A 150 -2.94 10.01 -6.98
N VAL A 151 -3.02 8.77 -7.42
CA VAL A 151 -4.13 7.85 -7.09
C VAL A 151 -3.67 6.62 -6.33
N GLY A 152 -2.36 6.39 -6.26
CA GLY A 152 -1.78 5.32 -5.47
C GLY A 152 -0.27 5.42 -5.31
N ILE A 153 0.27 4.62 -4.40
CA ILE A 153 1.71 4.41 -4.22
C ILE A 153 2.05 3.03 -4.77
N ASN A 154 2.95 2.98 -5.75
CA ASN A 154 3.38 1.73 -6.36
C ASN A 154 3.99 0.81 -5.29
N ALA A 155 3.53 -0.43 -5.23
CA ALA A 155 4.06 -1.42 -4.31
C ALA A 155 4.52 -2.64 -5.13
N MET A 156 5.78 -3.03 -4.96
CA MET A 156 6.26 -4.27 -5.53
C MET A 156 5.77 -5.41 -4.65
N LEU A 157 4.71 -6.04 -5.07
CA LEU A 157 4.17 -7.20 -4.39
C LEU A 157 4.74 -8.48 -5.01
N TYR A 158 4.86 -9.46 -4.14
CA TYR A 158 5.40 -10.78 -4.37
C TYR A 158 5.21 -11.29 -5.81
N SER A 159 6.29 -11.31 -6.57
CA SER A 159 6.40 -12.11 -7.79
C SER A 159 7.22 -13.36 -7.46
N PRO A 160 6.72 -14.56 -7.69
CA PRO A 160 7.47 -15.79 -7.45
C PRO A 160 8.82 -15.83 -8.18
N THR A 161 8.96 -15.06 -9.25
CA THR A 161 10.16 -14.97 -10.09
C THR A 161 10.95 -13.69 -9.86
N GLY A 162 10.45 -12.75 -9.05
CA GLY A 162 11.04 -11.42 -8.88
C GLY A 162 10.89 -10.50 -10.11
N ALA A 163 10.23 -10.96 -11.17
CA ALA A 163 10.01 -10.20 -12.39
C ALA A 163 8.53 -9.84 -12.57
N TYR A 164 8.27 -8.73 -13.27
CA TYR A 164 6.92 -8.33 -13.66
C TYR A 164 6.24 -9.43 -14.48
N SER A 165 5.05 -9.84 -14.07
CA SER A 165 4.27 -10.94 -14.67
C SER A 165 2.92 -10.48 -15.26
N GLY A 166 2.77 -9.18 -15.54
CA GLY A 166 1.51 -8.59 -16.02
C GLY A 166 0.60 -8.05 -14.92
N TYR A 167 1.02 -8.15 -13.65
CA TYR A 167 0.27 -7.68 -12.50
C TYR A 167 1.12 -6.71 -11.69
N GLY A 168 0.73 -5.44 -11.68
CA GLY A 168 1.24 -4.41 -10.81
C GLY A 168 0.19 -4.08 -9.74
N PHE A 169 0.63 -3.60 -8.60
CA PHE A 169 -0.24 -3.23 -7.50
C PHE A 169 0.18 -1.89 -6.92
N ALA A 170 -0.81 -1.11 -6.49
CA ALA A 170 -0.57 0.16 -5.82
C ALA A 170 -1.48 0.31 -4.60
N ILE A 171 -0.97 0.94 -3.56
CA ILE A 171 -1.70 1.29 -2.35
C ILE A 171 -2.55 2.51 -2.66
N PRO A 172 -3.89 2.47 -2.49
CA PRO A 172 -4.77 3.58 -2.82
C PRO A 172 -4.48 4.86 -2.02
N THR A 173 -4.66 6.02 -2.62
CA THR A 173 -4.43 7.32 -1.94
C THR A 173 -5.33 7.54 -0.75
N ASN A 174 -6.57 7.03 -0.75
CA ASN A 174 -7.46 7.19 0.40
C ASN A 174 -6.91 6.45 1.63
N LEU A 175 -6.35 5.25 1.45
CA LEU A 175 -5.65 4.54 2.52
C LEU A 175 -4.35 5.26 2.91
N MET A 176 -3.55 5.68 1.93
CA MET A 176 -2.31 6.43 2.14
C MET A 176 -2.56 7.69 2.98
N THR A 177 -3.59 8.48 2.65
CA THR A 177 -3.89 9.74 3.34
C THR A 177 -4.19 9.51 4.83
N LYS A 178 -4.95 8.45 5.16
CA LYS A 178 -5.23 8.07 6.55
C LYS A 178 -3.94 7.69 7.28
N VAL A 179 -3.12 6.82 6.69
CA VAL A 179 -1.85 6.38 7.27
C VAL A 179 -0.90 7.55 7.48
N VAL A 180 -0.72 8.40 6.48
CA VAL A 180 0.15 9.59 6.56
C VAL A 180 -0.30 10.55 7.64
N SER A 181 -1.62 10.79 7.76
CA SER A 181 -2.17 11.66 8.80
C SER A 181 -1.82 11.14 10.19
N ASP A 182 -1.98 9.85 10.43
CA ASP A 182 -1.69 9.23 11.72
C ASP A 182 -0.18 9.24 12.00
N LEU A 183 0.65 8.82 11.04
CA LEU A 183 2.10 8.83 11.21
C LEU A 183 2.64 10.23 11.51
N LYS A 184 2.05 11.26 10.89
CA LYS A 184 2.44 12.65 11.13
C LYS A 184 2.11 13.14 12.53
N VAL A 185 0.97 12.73 13.09
CA VAL A 185 0.46 13.21 14.38
C VAL A 185 0.96 12.35 15.54
N TYR A 186 0.93 11.03 15.37
CA TYR A 186 1.15 10.06 16.44
C TYR A 186 2.45 9.26 16.30
N GLY A 187 3.09 9.29 15.12
CA GLY A 187 4.23 8.42 14.79
C GLY A 187 3.85 6.97 14.50
N THR A 188 2.61 6.59 14.74
CA THR A 188 2.05 5.25 14.56
C THR A 188 0.63 5.34 14.01
N VAL A 189 0.20 4.30 13.27
CA VAL A 189 -1.16 4.27 12.71
C VAL A 189 -2.16 3.84 13.76
N GLN A 190 -3.21 4.61 13.94
CA GLN A 190 -4.32 4.31 14.85
C GLN A 190 -5.36 3.45 14.13
N ARG A 191 -5.60 2.23 14.63
CA ARG A 191 -6.57 1.30 14.06
C ARG A 191 -7.61 0.90 15.09
N ALA A 192 -8.87 0.95 14.69
CA ALA A 192 -9.94 0.32 15.45
C ALA A 192 -10.06 -1.15 15.03
N LEU A 193 -10.15 -2.04 16.00
CA LEU A 193 -10.42 -3.45 15.78
C LEU A 193 -11.89 -3.73 16.04
N LEU A 194 -12.57 -4.27 15.02
CA LEU A 194 -13.91 -4.80 15.19
C LEU A 194 -13.78 -6.25 15.66
N GLY A 195 -14.13 -6.50 16.92
CA GLY A 195 -14.05 -7.83 17.54
C GLY A 195 -15.14 -8.75 17.05
N ILE A 196 -15.06 -9.18 15.80
CA ILE A 196 -15.95 -10.16 15.19
C ILE A 196 -15.15 -11.36 14.67
N LYS A 197 -15.76 -12.53 14.69
CA LYS A 197 -15.32 -13.68 13.90
C LYS A 197 -16.33 -13.89 12.79
N GLY A 198 -15.85 -13.96 11.57
CA GLY A 198 -16.67 -14.17 10.39
C GLY A 198 -15.83 -14.72 9.23
N GLY A 199 -16.49 -15.11 8.19
CA GLY A 199 -15.87 -15.59 6.96
C GLY A 199 -16.72 -15.22 5.76
N ASP A 200 -16.15 -15.39 4.57
CA ASP A 200 -16.86 -15.17 3.32
C ASP A 200 -18.01 -16.19 3.20
N PHE A 201 -19.20 -15.73 2.93
CA PHE A 201 -20.38 -16.60 2.85
C PHE A 201 -20.25 -17.65 1.73
N THR A 202 -19.41 -17.41 0.74
CA THR A 202 -19.43 -18.17 -0.52
C THR A 202 -18.53 -19.42 -0.54
N THR A 203 -17.58 -19.63 0.38
CA THR A 203 -16.56 -20.66 0.09
C THR A 203 -16.01 -21.51 1.23
N ASP A 204 -16.05 -21.10 2.50
CA ASP A 204 -15.23 -21.79 3.50
C ASP A 204 -15.95 -22.29 4.76
N LEU A 205 -17.26 -22.17 4.84
CA LEU A 205 -17.98 -22.66 6.00
C LEU A 205 -18.46 -24.10 5.72
N GLN A 206 -17.82 -25.07 6.38
CA GLN A 206 -18.39 -26.41 6.57
C GLN A 206 -19.65 -26.27 7.42
N MET A 207 -20.71 -25.71 6.84
CA MET A 207 -22.02 -25.59 7.45
C MET A 207 -22.94 -26.70 6.93
N ASP A 208 -23.93 -27.04 7.76
CA ASP A 208 -24.99 -27.94 7.39
C ASP A 208 -25.79 -27.36 6.20
N ASP A 209 -26.08 -28.16 5.19
CA ASP A 209 -26.79 -27.75 3.96
C ASP A 209 -28.13 -27.03 4.23
N GLU A 210 -28.81 -27.35 5.34
CA GLU A 210 -30.03 -26.66 5.73
C GLU A 210 -29.78 -25.21 6.17
N VAL A 211 -28.69 -24.97 6.89
CA VAL A 211 -28.32 -23.62 7.35
C VAL A 211 -27.89 -22.76 6.17
N VAL A 212 -27.16 -23.32 5.22
CA VAL A 212 -26.76 -22.64 3.99
C VAL A 212 -27.99 -22.18 3.19
N LYS A 213 -28.98 -23.07 2.99
CA LYS A 213 -30.20 -22.76 2.26
C LYS A 213 -31.07 -21.69 2.95
N GLU A 214 -31.15 -21.72 4.28
CA GLU A 214 -31.88 -20.68 5.02
C GLU A 214 -31.18 -19.30 4.91
N MET A 215 -29.87 -19.28 4.91
CA MET A 215 -29.09 -18.07 4.71
C MET A 215 -29.18 -17.52 3.29
N GLU A 216 -29.08 -18.36 2.27
CA GLU A 216 -29.26 -17.99 0.87
C GLU A 216 -30.64 -17.33 0.66
N LYS A 217 -31.70 -17.92 1.20
CA LYS A 217 -33.06 -17.38 1.17
C LYS A 217 -33.11 -16.00 1.85
N ARG A 218 -32.49 -15.85 3.00
CA ARG A 218 -32.45 -14.58 3.72
C ARG A 218 -31.67 -13.49 2.96
N MET A 219 -30.59 -13.84 2.28
CA MET A 219 -29.86 -12.92 1.42
C MET A 219 -30.69 -12.49 0.22
N GLU A 220 -31.42 -13.43 -0.39
CA GLU A 220 -32.34 -13.14 -1.50
C GLU A 220 -33.45 -12.18 -1.07
N ASP A 221 -34.06 -12.43 0.10
CA ASP A 221 -35.13 -11.58 0.69
C ASP A 221 -34.60 -10.15 1.00
N LEU A 222 -33.29 -10.00 1.34
CA LEU A 222 -32.65 -8.73 1.62
C LEU A 222 -32.03 -8.07 0.36
N GLY A 223 -32.05 -8.74 -0.80
CA GLY A 223 -31.45 -8.27 -2.04
C GLY A 223 -29.91 -8.19 -1.99
N VAL A 224 -29.27 -8.94 -1.10
CA VAL A 224 -27.82 -9.00 -0.91
C VAL A 224 -27.28 -10.22 -1.66
N LYS A 225 -26.25 -10.01 -2.50
CA LYS A 225 -25.65 -11.09 -3.29
C LYS A 225 -24.35 -11.63 -2.68
N ASP A 226 -23.65 -10.79 -1.92
CA ASP A 226 -22.36 -11.10 -1.31
C ASP A 226 -22.31 -10.52 0.12
N GLY A 227 -21.52 -11.12 1.00
CA GLY A 227 -21.37 -10.59 2.35
C GLY A 227 -20.42 -11.40 3.23
N ILE A 228 -20.15 -10.86 4.39
CA ILE A 228 -19.40 -11.55 5.45
C ILE A 228 -20.41 -12.08 6.47
N LEU A 229 -20.37 -13.39 6.68
CA LEU A 229 -21.10 -13.99 7.79
C LEU A 229 -20.37 -13.71 9.09
N VAL A 230 -21.03 -12.98 10.00
CA VAL A 230 -20.54 -12.76 11.36
C VAL A 230 -20.96 -13.92 12.23
N ALA A 231 -20.06 -14.86 12.48
CA ALA A 231 -20.32 -16.03 13.32
C ALA A 231 -20.30 -15.70 14.82
N GLN A 232 -19.50 -14.73 15.24
CA GLN A 232 -19.37 -14.33 16.63
C GLN A 232 -18.96 -12.87 16.76
N VAL A 233 -19.59 -12.14 17.67
CA VAL A 233 -19.16 -10.81 18.13
C VAL A 233 -18.43 -10.99 19.45
N LEU A 234 -17.14 -10.66 19.47
CA LEU A 234 -16.27 -10.78 20.64
C LEU A 234 -16.20 -9.47 21.44
N SER A 235 -16.17 -8.34 20.72
CA SER A 235 -16.16 -7.00 21.29
C SER A 235 -16.63 -6.01 20.24
N LEU A 236 -17.34 -4.96 20.63
CA LEU A 236 -17.83 -3.98 19.68
C LEU A 236 -16.83 -2.93 19.25
N ILE A 237 -15.80 -2.63 20.07
CA ILE A 237 -14.73 -1.69 19.75
C ILE A 237 -13.51 -1.99 20.62
N HIS A 238 -12.34 -2.14 20.01
CA HIS A 238 -11.07 -2.05 20.71
C HIS A 238 -10.20 -1.03 19.99
N ILE A 239 -9.77 0.00 20.68
CA ILE A 239 -8.76 0.94 20.22
C ILE A 239 -7.45 0.48 20.86
N SER A 240 -6.49 0.03 20.07
CA SER A 240 -5.14 -0.24 20.56
C SER A 240 -4.39 1.09 20.73
N GLU A 241 -3.90 1.33 21.92
CA GLU A 241 -2.92 2.39 22.20
C GLU A 241 -1.55 2.02 21.63
#